data_12f833ded92efd8acee26801e7ef5da1
#
_entry.id   12f833ded92efd8acee26801e7ef5da1
#
_cell.length_a   1.000
_cell.length_b   1.000
_cell.length_c   1.000
_cell.angle_alpha   90.00
_cell.angle_beta   90.00
_cell.angle_gamma   90.00
#
_symmetry.space_group_name_H-M   'P 1'
#
loop_
_entity.id
_entity.type
_entity.pdbx_description
1 polymer ?
#
loop_
_entity_poly.entity_id
_entity_poly.type
_entity_poly.pdbx_seq_one_letter_code
_entity_poly.pdbx_strand_id
1 'polypeptide(L)'
;KDVQLEPTVQDLHPDLPKAKARIVDDQFYRHWNDWVDAYTHLFIADYVPAQPITTGKDIMEGERWESPVRPWGGVEQLAWTKDGKKLIYTCRKKIGIDYAESTNTDLYAYNTENGETVNLTEGMMGYDKNPVISPNGRYMAWESMEREGYEADKIRLYVMDLTTGEKNDFSEGFDQNAEGLKWGDDNTIWFISDWHATDEIYSLDIPTGRITKHTDGVHNYTSVIPTGKMLLATKVSMSKPAEIYKVDPATGKDEELSFVNKPILDQLTMGKVEKRWIKTTDNKDMLVWMIYPPHFDPNRKYPAILYCEGGPQ
;
A
#
# COMPACT_ATOMS: atom_id res chain seq x y z
N LYS A 1 -2.71 0.85 18.88
CA LYS A 1 -3.46 1.56 19.94
C LYS A 1 -2.83 2.92 20.14
N ASP A 2 -3.65 3.97 20.22
CA ASP A 2 -3.16 5.32 20.43
C ASP A 2 -2.70 5.51 21.88
N VAL A 3 -1.52 6.12 22.01
CA VAL A 3 -0.89 6.43 23.31
C VAL A 3 -0.62 7.93 23.36
N GLN A 4 -1.09 8.59 24.39
CA GLN A 4 -0.85 10.00 24.61
C GLN A 4 0.43 10.17 25.42
N LEU A 5 1.42 10.85 24.85
CA LEU A 5 2.70 11.10 25.49
C LEU A 5 2.86 12.57 25.91
N GLU A 6 2.13 13.47 25.26
CA GLU A 6 2.18 14.91 25.55
C GLU A 6 1.07 15.33 26.51
N PRO A 7 1.33 16.33 27.37
CA PRO A 7 0.30 16.86 28.26
C PRO A 7 -0.82 17.55 27.46
N THR A 8 -2.05 17.40 27.93
CA THR A 8 -3.18 18.14 27.37
C THR A 8 -3.18 19.61 27.80
N VAL A 9 -3.97 20.45 27.11
CA VAL A 9 -4.17 21.85 27.53
C VAL A 9 -4.71 21.92 28.98
N GLN A 10 -5.54 20.98 29.39
CA GLN A 10 -6.05 20.90 30.74
C GLN A 10 -4.99 20.53 31.78
N ASP A 11 -3.99 19.73 31.38
CA ASP A 11 -2.86 19.40 32.25
C ASP A 11 -1.94 20.62 32.44
N LEU A 12 -1.71 21.39 31.37
CA LEU A 12 -0.89 22.60 31.41
C LEU A 12 -1.63 23.82 32.04
N HIS A 13 -2.93 23.90 31.83
CA HIS A 13 -3.78 25.01 32.27
C HIS A 13 -5.03 24.48 33.00
N PRO A 14 -4.89 23.94 34.21
CA PRO A 14 -6.00 23.39 34.98
C PRO A 14 -7.02 24.45 35.42
N ASP A 15 -6.65 25.72 35.39
CA ASP A 15 -7.50 26.88 35.65
C ASP A 15 -8.45 27.19 34.47
N LEU A 16 -8.22 26.58 33.28
CA LEU A 16 -9.03 26.79 32.09
C LEU A 16 -9.79 25.51 31.64
N PRO A 17 -10.62 24.90 32.49
CA PRO A 17 -11.21 23.57 32.23
C PRO A 17 -12.19 23.54 31.05
N LYS A 18 -12.64 24.70 30.56
CA LYS A 18 -13.52 24.82 29.37
C LYS A 18 -12.80 25.24 28.12
N ALA A 19 -11.51 25.48 28.19
CA ALA A 19 -10.71 25.86 27.00
C ALA A 19 -10.66 24.70 26.01
N LYS A 20 -10.90 25.00 24.74
CA LYS A 20 -10.75 24.09 23.61
C LYS A 20 -9.58 24.49 22.69
N ALA A 21 -8.73 25.38 23.18
CA ALA A 21 -7.53 25.78 22.44
C ALA A 21 -6.56 24.61 22.32
N ARG A 22 -5.81 24.56 21.24
CA ARG A 22 -4.65 23.68 21.08
C ARG A 22 -3.41 24.56 21.17
N ILE A 23 -2.43 24.12 21.91
CA ILE A 23 -1.11 24.76 21.99
C ILE A 23 -0.19 23.86 21.13
N VAL A 24 0.42 24.49 20.15
CA VAL A 24 1.28 23.79 19.17
C VAL A 24 2.64 24.49 19.21
N ASP A 25 3.62 23.78 19.71
CA ASP A 25 4.99 24.31 19.89
C ASP A 25 5.97 23.65 18.91
N ASP A 26 5.58 22.56 18.25
CA ASP A 26 6.42 21.76 17.38
C ASP A 26 5.63 21.17 16.20
N GLN A 27 6.34 20.67 15.21
CA GLN A 27 5.86 19.81 14.13
C GLN A 27 5.96 18.35 14.60
N PHE A 28 5.20 17.37 14.11
CA PHE A 28 4.13 17.45 13.15
C PHE A 28 2.80 17.37 13.90
N TYR A 29 1.95 18.39 13.84
CA TYR A 29 0.73 18.47 14.66
C TYR A 29 -0.54 18.06 13.90
N ARG A 30 -0.45 17.82 12.60
CA ARG A 30 -1.56 17.36 11.76
C ARG A 30 -1.06 16.41 10.70
N HIS A 31 -1.80 15.30 10.51
CA HIS A 31 -1.76 14.49 9.32
C HIS A 31 -2.98 14.83 8.47
N TRP A 32 -2.78 15.52 7.37
CA TRP A 32 -3.84 16.02 6.50
C TRP A 32 -4.91 16.76 7.28
N ASN A 33 -6.10 16.14 7.50
CA ASN A 33 -7.21 16.73 8.26
C ASN A 33 -7.28 16.28 9.72
N ASP A 34 -6.46 15.33 10.14
CA ASP A 34 -6.45 14.76 11.48
C ASP A 34 -5.40 15.43 12.38
N TRP A 35 -5.76 15.70 13.62
CA TRP A 35 -4.82 16.18 14.64
C TRP A 35 -3.95 15.03 15.14
N VAL A 36 -2.67 15.31 15.36
CA VAL A 36 -1.74 14.38 16.02
C VAL A 36 -1.80 14.67 17.53
N ASP A 37 -2.81 14.09 18.18
CA ASP A 37 -3.00 14.22 19.64
C ASP A 37 -2.43 13.01 20.39
N ALA A 38 -2.10 11.94 19.67
CA ALA A 38 -1.57 10.69 20.21
C ALA A 38 -0.78 9.95 19.15
N TYR A 39 0.11 9.06 19.57
CA TYR A 39 0.91 8.20 18.70
C TYR A 39 0.31 6.79 18.67
N THR A 40 0.23 6.19 17.48
CA THR A 40 -0.21 4.80 17.34
C THR A 40 0.94 3.87 17.65
N HIS A 41 0.83 3.11 18.73
CA HIS A 41 1.82 2.11 19.13
C HIS A 41 1.36 0.68 18.85
N LEU A 42 2.34 -0.20 18.68
CA LEU A 42 2.15 -1.63 18.53
C LEU A 42 2.12 -2.31 19.91
N PHE A 43 1.10 -3.12 20.12
CA PHE A 43 0.95 -3.91 21.33
C PHE A 43 1.00 -5.40 20.99
N ILE A 44 1.81 -6.15 21.71
CA ILE A 44 1.88 -7.61 21.61
C ILE A 44 1.20 -8.22 22.82
N ALA A 45 0.35 -9.20 22.59
CA ALA A 45 -0.33 -9.96 23.63
C ALA A 45 -0.38 -11.44 23.29
N ASP A 46 -0.43 -12.29 24.30
CA ASP A 46 -0.66 -13.71 24.12
C ASP A 46 -2.08 -13.95 23.60
N TYR A 47 -2.20 -14.80 22.61
CA TYR A 47 -3.49 -15.24 22.08
C TYR A 47 -3.90 -16.57 22.67
N VAL A 48 -5.00 -16.58 23.40
CA VAL A 48 -5.63 -17.82 23.89
C VAL A 48 -7.01 -17.95 23.24
N PRO A 49 -7.29 -19.04 22.51
CA PRO A 49 -8.58 -19.23 21.85
C PRO A 49 -9.75 -19.07 22.81
N ALA A 50 -10.80 -18.37 22.37
CA ALA A 50 -12.02 -18.08 23.13
C ALA A 50 -11.85 -17.23 24.40
N GLN A 51 -10.70 -16.61 24.62
CA GLN A 51 -10.51 -15.64 25.68
C GLN A 51 -10.32 -14.23 25.09
N PRO A 52 -10.89 -13.20 25.73
CA PRO A 52 -10.67 -11.82 25.27
C PRO A 52 -9.24 -11.39 25.56
N ILE A 53 -8.62 -10.70 24.59
CA ILE A 53 -7.33 -10.03 24.80
C ILE A 53 -7.61 -8.74 25.59
N THR A 54 -7.19 -8.68 26.85
CA THR A 54 -7.45 -7.55 27.74
C THR A 54 -6.23 -6.65 27.97
N THR A 55 -5.03 -7.21 27.81
CA THR A 55 -3.77 -6.52 28.06
C THR A 55 -2.77 -6.89 26.96
N GLY A 56 -1.87 -5.97 26.65
CA GLY A 56 -0.76 -6.20 25.74
C GLY A 56 0.43 -5.35 26.17
N LYS A 57 1.64 -5.85 25.86
CA LYS A 57 2.88 -5.11 26.06
C LYS A 57 3.04 -4.10 24.93
N ASP A 58 3.22 -2.83 25.28
CA ASP A 58 3.62 -1.80 24.33
C ASP A 58 5.10 -2.04 23.98
N ILE A 59 5.38 -2.28 22.70
CA ILE A 59 6.76 -2.50 22.23
C ILE A 59 7.46 -1.21 21.81
N MET A 60 6.74 -0.08 21.86
CA MET A 60 7.22 1.25 21.53
C MET A 60 7.06 2.21 22.71
N GLU A 61 6.99 1.67 23.95
CA GLU A 61 6.74 2.45 25.17
C GLU A 61 7.69 3.64 25.30
N GLY A 62 7.13 4.85 25.43
CA GLY A 62 7.89 6.09 25.58
C GLY A 62 8.38 6.71 24.26
N GLU A 63 8.19 6.06 23.14
CA GLU A 63 8.62 6.56 21.83
C GLU A 63 7.62 7.55 21.22
N ARG A 64 8.14 8.63 20.62
CA ARG A 64 7.34 9.69 19.96
C ARG A 64 7.18 9.47 18.46
N TRP A 65 7.09 8.24 18.01
CA TRP A 65 6.79 7.84 16.64
C TRP A 65 5.73 6.76 16.62
N GLU A 66 5.25 6.45 15.43
CA GLU A 66 4.07 5.62 15.28
C GLU A 66 4.26 4.49 14.27
N SER A 67 3.57 3.40 14.52
CA SER A 67 3.39 2.30 13.59
C SER A 67 2.01 1.68 13.82
N PRO A 68 1.23 1.44 12.76
CA PRO A 68 1.45 1.82 11.35
C PRO A 68 1.60 3.32 11.15
N VAL A 69 2.31 3.71 10.06
CA VAL A 69 2.60 5.12 9.76
C VAL A 69 1.36 5.82 9.21
N ARG A 70 0.93 6.89 9.88
CA ARG A 70 -0.20 7.69 9.42
C ARG A 70 0.13 8.53 8.18
N PRO A 71 -0.92 8.96 7.39
CA PRO A 71 -2.36 8.72 7.64
C PRO A 71 -2.88 7.39 7.07
N TRP A 72 -2.14 6.71 6.22
CA TRP A 72 -2.66 5.61 5.39
C TRP A 72 -2.16 4.22 5.77
N GLY A 73 -1.20 4.11 6.66
CA GLY A 73 -0.66 2.82 7.09
C GLY A 73 -1.65 1.99 7.89
N GLY A 74 -1.64 0.68 7.65
CA GLY A 74 -2.48 -0.31 8.31
C GLY A 74 -1.72 -1.60 8.61
N VAL A 75 -2.46 -2.69 8.71
CA VAL A 75 -1.92 -4.02 9.04
C VAL A 75 -0.92 -4.55 8.00
N GLU A 76 -0.96 -4.05 6.78
CA GLU A 76 -0.02 -4.38 5.71
C GLU A 76 1.41 -3.95 6.04
N GLN A 77 1.58 -3.01 6.96
CA GLN A 77 2.89 -2.56 7.43
C GLN A 77 3.50 -3.46 8.50
N LEU A 78 2.87 -4.59 8.81
CA LEU A 78 3.27 -5.52 9.86
C LEU A 78 3.46 -6.92 9.29
N ALA A 79 4.54 -7.59 9.66
CA ALA A 79 4.77 -8.98 9.30
C ALA A 79 5.43 -9.74 10.44
N TRP A 80 4.94 -10.95 10.74
CA TRP A 80 5.61 -11.87 11.63
C TRP A 80 6.62 -12.73 10.86
N THR A 81 7.79 -12.96 11.45
CA THR A 81 8.67 -14.03 10.98
C THR A 81 7.97 -15.38 11.15
N LYS A 82 8.32 -16.34 10.29
CA LYS A 82 7.66 -17.65 10.26
C LYS A 82 7.72 -18.41 11.59
N ASP A 83 8.79 -18.20 12.35
CA ASP A 83 8.99 -18.80 13.67
C ASP A 83 8.24 -18.06 14.80
N GLY A 84 7.58 -16.96 14.48
CA GLY A 84 6.83 -16.13 15.43
C GLY A 84 7.70 -15.34 16.44
N LYS A 85 9.02 -15.32 16.26
CA LYS A 85 9.92 -14.69 17.22
C LYS A 85 10.16 -13.22 17.00
N LYS A 86 9.92 -12.73 15.78
CA LYS A 86 10.10 -11.31 15.47
C LYS A 86 8.85 -10.74 14.79
N LEU A 87 8.47 -9.53 15.23
CA LEU A 87 7.52 -8.68 14.52
C LEU A 87 8.32 -7.66 13.70
N ILE A 88 8.11 -7.68 12.38
CA ILE A 88 8.66 -6.68 11.48
C ILE A 88 7.60 -5.62 11.23
N TYR A 89 7.97 -4.35 11.32
CA TYR A 89 7.04 -3.25 11.18
C TYR A 89 7.68 -2.03 10.51
N THR A 90 6.86 -1.28 9.78
CA THR A 90 7.24 0.01 9.19
C THR A 90 7.15 1.11 10.23
N CYS A 91 8.17 1.95 10.33
CA CYS A 91 8.14 3.12 11.22
C CYS A 91 8.99 4.26 10.67
N ARG A 92 8.55 5.50 10.88
CA ARG A 92 9.35 6.71 10.66
C ARG A 92 9.85 7.21 12.01
N LYS A 93 11.09 6.86 12.36
CA LYS A 93 11.71 7.28 13.64
C LYS A 93 12.30 8.69 13.53
N LYS A 94 11.42 9.67 13.28
CA LYS A 94 11.74 11.10 13.23
C LYS A 94 10.73 11.88 14.07
N ILE A 95 11.10 13.06 14.52
CA ILE A 95 10.23 13.95 15.31
C ILE A 95 10.36 15.38 14.79
N GLY A 96 9.40 16.23 15.16
CA GLY A 96 9.43 17.65 14.85
C GLY A 96 9.45 17.93 13.36
N ILE A 97 10.26 18.89 12.95
CA ILE A 97 10.39 19.30 11.56
C ILE A 97 10.93 18.16 10.67
N ASP A 98 11.84 17.35 11.19
CA ASP A 98 12.41 16.22 10.44
C ASP A 98 11.32 15.20 10.04
N TYR A 99 10.30 15.01 10.89
CA TYR A 99 9.15 14.17 10.54
C TYR A 99 8.29 14.80 9.44
N ALA A 100 8.15 16.13 9.45
CA ALA A 100 7.34 16.86 8.49
C ALA A 100 7.97 16.91 7.08
N GLU A 101 9.30 16.96 7.00
CA GLU A 101 10.04 17.08 5.74
C GLU A 101 10.43 15.74 5.12
N SER A 102 10.56 14.70 5.94
CA SER A 102 11.04 13.39 5.50
C SER A 102 9.92 12.43 5.18
N THR A 103 10.06 11.72 4.06
CA THR A 103 9.24 10.54 3.74
C THR A 103 9.91 9.23 4.16
N ASN A 104 11.14 9.29 4.67
CA ASN A 104 11.91 8.09 5.01
C ASN A 104 11.23 7.27 6.11
N THR A 105 10.88 6.03 5.79
CA THR A 105 10.49 4.99 6.74
C THR A 105 11.41 3.81 6.62
N ASP A 106 11.67 3.17 7.75
CA ASP A 106 12.46 1.93 7.80
C ASP A 106 11.61 0.75 8.26
N LEU A 107 12.09 -0.45 7.96
CA LEU A 107 11.59 -1.70 8.50
C LEU A 107 12.38 -2.08 9.75
N TYR A 108 11.67 -2.19 10.86
CA TYR A 108 12.23 -2.58 12.15
C TYR A 108 11.80 -4.00 12.53
N ALA A 109 12.71 -4.81 13.03
CA ALA A 109 12.43 -6.14 13.56
C ALA A 109 12.54 -6.12 15.10
N TYR A 110 11.40 -6.24 15.78
CA TYR A 110 11.31 -6.40 17.22
C TYR A 110 11.39 -7.88 17.58
N ASN A 111 12.34 -8.25 18.43
CA ASN A 111 12.48 -9.62 18.95
C ASN A 111 11.66 -9.79 20.22
N THR A 112 10.69 -10.71 20.21
CA THR A 112 9.77 -10.95 21.34
C THR A 112 10.44 -11.64 22.53
N GLU A 113 11.58 -12.32 22.35
CA GLU A 113 12.27 -13.06 23.39
C GLU A 113 13.15 -12.13 24.26
N ASN A 114 13.84 -11.17 23.65
CA ASN A 114 14.77 -10.28 24.37
C ASN A 114 14.38 -8.80 24.37
N GLY A 115 13.38 -8.41 23.56
CA GLY A 115 12.89 -7.03 23.46
C GLY A 115 13.77 -6.12 22.59
N GLU A 116 14.76 -6.63 21.89
CA GLU A 116 15.62 -5.82 21.03
C GLU A 116 14.91 -5.48 19.71
N THR A 117 15.14 -4.26 19.22
CA THR A 117 14.69 -3.79 17.92
C THR A 117 15.89 -3.48 17.04
N VAL A 118 15.88 -4.04 15.81
CA VAL A 118 16.94 -3.83 14.82
C VAL A 118 16.33 -3.16 13.59
N ASN A 119 17.01 -2.14 13.04
CA ASN A 119 16.67 -1.55 11.76
C ASN A 119 17.16 -2.47 10.62
N LEU A 120 16.25 -2.94 9.78
CA LEU A 120 16.56 -3.83 8.67
C LEU A 120 16.91 -3.08 7.37
N THR A 121 16.49 -1.84 7.23
CA THR A 121 16.67 -1.02 6.02
C THR A 121 17.53 0.21 6.27
N GLU A 122 18.34 0.20 7.32
CA GLU A 122 19.24 1.31 7.67
C GLU A 122 20.05 1.77 6.46
N GLY A 123 20.02 3.09 6.19
CA GLY A 123 20.70 3.72 5.07
C GLY A 123 19.92 3.76 3.76
N MET A 124 18.75 3.16 3.69
CA MET A 124 17.80 3.37 2.60
C MET A 124 16.97 4.64 2.88
N MET A 125 16.77 5.50 1.86
CA MET A 125 16.34 6.90 2.06
C MET A 125 14.93 7.15 1.55
N GLY A 126 14.06 6.43 1.38
CA GLY A 126 12.68 6.68 0.97
C GLY A 126 11.69 5.93 1.84
N TYR A 127 10.52 5.68 1.32
CA TYR A 127 9.59 4.78 1.96
C TYR A 127 10.09 3.35 1.81
N ASP A 128 10.34 2.66 2.94
CA ASP A 128 10.44 1.21 3.04
C ASP A 128 9.25 0.71 3.84
N LYS A 129 8.33 -0.02 3.20
CA LYS A 129 7.03 -0.37 3.79
C LYS A 129 6.49 -1.72 3.31
N ASN A 130 5.42 -2.18 3.95
CA ASN A 130 4.62 -3.35 3.54
C ASN A 130 5.46 -4.64 3.42
N PRO A 131 6.17 -5.06 4.49
CA PRO A 131 6.98 -6.26 4.47
C PRO A 131 6.13 -7.52 4.36
N VAL A 132 6.56 -8.47 3.53
CA VAL A 132 5.95 -9.79 3.39
C VAL A 132 7.01 -10.89 3.49
N ILE A 133 6.75 -11.92 4.31
CA ILE A 133 7.68 -13.02 4.56
C ILE A 133 7.34 -14.20 3.65
N SER A 134 8.36 -14.80 3.03
CA SER A 134 8.19 -16.01 2.21
C SER A 134 7.65 -17.19 3.01
N PRO A 135 6.94 -18.14 2.39
CA PRO A 135 6.37 -19.30 3.09
C PRO A 135 7.40 -20.14 3.85
N ASN A 136 8.64 -20.25 3.35
CA ASN A 136 9.73 -20.93 4.07
C ASN A 136 10.37 -20.08 5.19
N GLY A 137 10.08 -18.77 5.23
CA GLY A 137 10.63 -17.84 6.23
C GLY A 137 12.05 -17.35 5.94
N ARG A 138 12.60 -17.67 4.76
CA ARG A 138 13.96 -17.29 4.38
C ARG A 138 14.04 -15.86 3.86
N TYR A 139 13.04 -15.44 3.07
CA TYR A 139 13.06 -14.15 2.41
C TYR A 139 12.00 -13.20 2.99
N MET A 140 12.32 -11.93 2.96
CA MET A 140 11.40 -10.83 3.15
C MET A 140 11.39 -9.98 1.89
N ALA A 141 10.21 -9.70 1.31
CA ALA A 141 10.04 -8.71 0.27
C ALA A 141 9.33 -7.48 0.82
N TRP A 142 9.60 -6.30 0.24
CA TRP A 142 8.93 -5.06 0.62
C TRP A 142 8.90 -4.05 -0.52
N GLU A 143 8.05 -3.06 -0.38
CA GLU A 143 7.94 -1.91 -1.27
C GLU A 143 8.92 -0.82 -0.81
N SER A 144 9.75 -0.32 -1.74
CA SER A 144 10.80 0.66 -1.43
C SER A 144 10.81 1.82 -2.42
N MET A 145 10.81 3.04 -1.93
CA MET A 145 11.14 4.24 -2.73
C MET A 145 12.59 4.63 -2.51
N GLU A 146 13.17 5.39 -3.43
CA GLU A 146 14.60 5.70 -3.39
C GLU A 146 14.92 6.97 -2.61
N ARG A 147 14.08 8.00 -2.76
CA ARG A 147 14.40 9.37 -2.34
C ARG A 147 13.56 9.83 -1.17
N GLU A 148 14.23 10.41 -0.18
CA GLU A 148 13.58 11.13 0.90
C GLU A 148 12.90 12.40 0.39
N GLY A 149 11.70 12.70 0.92
CA GLY A 149 10.95 13.91 0.58
C GLY A 149 10.26 13.87 -0.79
N TYR A 150 10.24 12.72 -1.48
CA TYR A 150 9.68 12.61 -2.82
C TYR A 150 8.67 11.46 -2.92
N GLU A 151 7.40 11.75 -2.64
CA GLU A 151 6.32 10.75 -2.57
C GLU A 151 5.89 10.18 -3.94
N ALA A 152 6.25 10.87 -5.05
CA ALA A 152 5.98 10.39 -6.41
C ALA A 152 7.10 9.50 -6.98
N ASP A 153 8.00 9.02 -6.13
CA ASP A 153 9.07 8.13 -6.56
C ASP A 153 8.54 6.74 -6.91
N LYS A 154 9.26 6.03 -7.78
CA LYS A 154 8.92 4.66 -8.17
C LYS A 154 8.94 3.73 -6.95
N ILE A 155 7.90 2.92 -6.79
CA ILE A 155 7.85 1.86 -5.78
C ILE A 155 8.60 0.65 -6.34
N ARG A 156 9.80 0.44 -5.82
CA ARG A 156 10.69 -0.68 -6.15
C ARG A 156 10.31 -1.93 -5.36
N LEU A 157 10.63 -3.09 -5.92
CA LEU A 157 10.48 -4.38 -5.27
C LEU A 157 11.84 -4.87 -4.76
N TYR A 158 12.01 -4.80 -3.45
CA TYR A 158 13.19 -5.32 -2.78
C TYR A 158 12.93 -6.68 -2.14
N VAL A 159 13.96 -7.51 -2.12
CA VAL A 159 13.97 -8.79 -1.40
C VAL A 159 15.24 -8.91 -0.59
N MET A 160 15.10 -9.27 0.70
CA MET A 160 16.19 -9.58 1.62
C MET A 160 16.22 -11.07 1.93
N ASP A 161 17.38 -11.68 1.87
CA ASP A 161 17.62 -12.97 2.52
C ASP A 161 17.82 -12.74 4.03
N LEU A 162 16.87 -13.18 4.83
CA LEU A 162 16.88 -12.98 6.29
C LEU A 162 18.01 -13.73 7.01
N THR A 163 18.67 -14.68 6.32
CA THR A 163 19.81 -15.42 6.88
C THR A 163 21.10 -14.65 6.72
N THR A 164 21.29 -14.00 5.57
CA THR A 164 22.55 -13.29 5.24
C THR A 164 22.45 -11.78 5.44
N GLY A 165 21.23 -11.23 5.41
CA GLY A 165 20.97 -9.79 5.39
C GLY A 165 21.18 -9.14 4.01
N GLU A 166 21.46 -9.91 2.98
CA GLU A 166 21.66 -9.41 1.61
C GLU A 166 20.33 -8.88 1.05
N LYS A 167 20.36 -7.67 0.48
CA LYS A 167 19.20 -6.97 -0.10
C LYS A 167 19.40 -6.78 -1.59
N ASN A 168 18.41 -7.11 -2.38
CA ASN A 168 18.45 -6.98 -3.84
C ASN A 168 17.22 -6.23 -4.35
N ASP A 169 17.42 -5.24 -5.25
CA ASP A 169 16.38 -4.62 -6.04
C ASP A 169 16.06 -5.49 -7.25
N PHE A 170 14.89 -6.12 -7.25
CA PHE A 170 14.41 -6.92 -8.38
C PHE A 170 13.65 -6.10 -9.43
N SER A 171 13.41 -4.83 -9.17
CA SER A 171 12.71 -3.92 -10.08
C SER A 171 13.66 -2.97 -10.82
N GLU A 172 14.97 -3.18 -10.76
CA GLU A 172 15.93 -2.47 -11.61
C GLU A 172 15.57 -2.71 -13.09
N GLY A 173 15.37 -1.65 -13.85
CA GLY A 173 14.92 -1.75 -15.26
C GLY A 173 13.43 -2.03 -15.46
N PHE A 174 12.64 -2.23 -14.41
CA PHE A 174 11.18 -2.26 -14.46
C PHE A 174 10.65 -0.85 -14.21
N ASP A 175 10.15 -0.22 -15.27
CA ASP A 175 9.75 1.20 -15.26
C ASP A 175 8.30 1.40 -14.78
N GLN A 176 7.92 0.73 -13.69
CA GLN A 176 6.58 0.79 -13.09
C GLN A 176 6.67 0.53 -11.60
N ASN A 177 5.60 0.86 -10.88
CA ASN A 177 5.44 0.52 -9.47
C ASN A 177 5.21 -0.98 -9.27
N ALA A 178 5.66 -1.52 -8.14
CA ALA A 178 5.34 -2.88 -7.71
C ALA A 178 4.63 -2.80 -6.35
N GLU A 179 3.32 -3.06 -6.33
CA GLU A 179 2.48 -2.84 -5.15
C GLU A 179 1.69 -4.08 -4.74
N GLY A 180 1.37 -4.18 -3.47
CA GLY A 180 0.53 -5.25 -2.94
C GLY A 180 1.18 -6.62 -3.02
N LEU A 181 2.46 -6.72 -2.70
CA LEU A 181 3.29 -7.92 -2.81
C LEU A 181 2.68 -9.12 -2.07
N LYS A 182 2.61 -10.28 -2.73
CA LYS A 182 2.14 -11.56 -2.16
C LYS A 182 3.01 -12.72 -2.62
N TRP A 183 3.53 -13.49 -1.70
CA TRP A 183 4.22 -14.73 -2.04
C TRP A 183 3.23 -15.79 -2.53
N GLY A 184 3.50 -16.35 -3.70
CA GLY A 184 2.76 -17.50 -4.22
C GLY A 184 3.33 -18.82 -3.72
N ASP A 185 4.65 -18.88 -3.66
CA ASP A 185 5.49 -19.94 -3.11
C ASP A 185 6.83 -19.33 -2.66
N ASP A 186 7.84 -20.14 -2.39
CA ASP A 186 9.15 -19.66 -1.91
C ASP A 186 9.98 -18.91 -2.99
N ASN A 187 9.55 -18.95 -4.25
CA ASN A 187 10.28 -18.40 -5.38
C ASN A 187 9.49 -17.38 -6.19
N THR A 188 8.20 -17.23 -5.95
CA THR A 188 7.33 -16.39 -6.77
C THR A 188 6.62 -15.34 -5.94
N ILE A 189 6.77 -14.07 -6.31
CA ILE A 189 6.00 -12.95 -5.75
C ILE A 189 5.01 -12.47 -6.80
N TRP A 190 3.75 -12.34 -6.41
CA TRP A 190 2.67 -11.71 -7.17
C TRP A 190 2.47 -10.28 -6.70
N PHE A 191 2.19 -9.38 -7.64
CA PHE A 191 1.97 -7.98 -7.34
C PHE A 191 1.11 -7.30 -8.41
N ILE A 192 0.67 -6.08 -8.13
CA ILE A 192 -0.06 -5.23 -9.06
C ILE A 192 0.87 -4.13 -9.53
N SER A 193 0.74 -3.75 -10.79
CA SER A 193 1.52 -2.68 -11.38
C SER A 193 0.73 -1.95 -12.44
N ASP A 194 0.97 -0.64 -12.52
CA ASP A 194 0.40 0.25 -13.53
C ASP A 194 0.83 -0.13 -14.94
N TRP A 195 -0.11 -0.10 -15.87
CA TRP A 195 0.16 -0.29 -17.29
C TRP A 195 -0.78 0.54 -18.15
N HIS A 196 -0.28 1.67 -18.67
CA HIS A 196 -1.08 2.54 -19.53
C HIS A 196 -2.45 2.90 -18.95
N ALA A 197 -2.46 3.39 -17.70
CA ALA A 197 -3.64 3.76 -16.94
C ALA A 197 -4.62 2.59 -16.70
N THR A 198 -4.11 1.39 -16.55
CA THR A 198 -4.77 0.20 -15.99
C THR A 198 -3.84 -0.47 -15.01
N ASP A 199 -4.38 -1.19 -14.05
CA ASP A 199 -3.61 -1.94 -13.06
C ASP A 199 -3.71 -3.42 -13.39
N GLU A 200 -2.56 -4.03 -13.65
CA GLU A 200 -2.47 -5.40 -14.13
C GLU A 200 -1.70 -6.29 -13.14
N ILE A 201 -1.91 -7.60 -13.24
CA ILE A 201 -1.26 -8.59 -12.41
C ILE A 201 0.09 -8.99 -13.01
N TYR A 202 1.11 -8.92 -12.18
CA TYR A 202 2.48 -9.33 -12.51
C TYR A 202 2.99 -10.38 -11.53
N SER A 203 4.04 -11.09 -11.93
CA SER A 203 4.83 -11.92 -11.04
C SER A 203 6.32 -11.66 -11.21
N LEU A 204 7.07 -11.82 -10.10
CA LEU A 204 8.51 -11.92 -10.07
C LEU A 204 8.90 -13.37 -9.77
N ASP A 205 9.75 -13.96 -10.58
CA ASP A 205 10.44 -15.21 -10.31
C ASP A 205 11.80 -14.89 -9.67
N ILE A 206 11.99 -15.22 -8.41
CA ILE A 206 13.20 -14.88 -7.63
C ILE A 206 14.46 -15.49 -8.21
N PRO A 207 14.51 -16.82 -8.58
CA PRO A 207 15.73 -17.42 -9.11
C PRO A 207 16.26 -16.78 -10.40
N THR A 208 15.38 -16.26 -11.24
CA THR A 208 15.75 -15.67 -12.51
C THR A 208 15.72 -14.15 -12.54
N GLY A 209 15.10 -13.52 -11.55
CA GLY A 209 14.84 -12.08 -11.51
C GLY A 209 13.83 -11.60 -12.56
N ARG A 210 13.11 -12.53 -13.22
CA ARG A 210 12.20 -12.17 -14.31
C ARG A 210 10.85 -11.70 -13.80
N ILE A 211 10.47 -10.48 -14.21
CA ILE A 211 9.11 -9.96 -14.05
C ILE A 211 8.28 -10.31 -15.29
N THR A 212 7.05 -10.80 -15.07
CA THR A 212 6.13 -11.20 -16.14
C THR A 212 4.76 -10.57 -15.91
N LYS A 213 4.21 -9.91 -16.95
CA LYS A 213 2.84 -9.41 -16.98
C LYS A 213 1.90 -10.56 -17.37
N HIS A 214 0.80 -10.74 -16.63
CA HIS A 214 -0.14 -11.85 -16.83
C HIS A 214 -1.49 -11.43 -17.40
N THR A 215 -1.92 -10.19 -17.17
CA THR A 215 -3.24 -9.69 -17.56
C THR A 215 -3.14 -8.43 -18.41
N ASP A 216 -4.18 -8.14 -19.19
CA ASP A 216 -4.31 -6.93 -19.98
C ASP A 216 -5.79 -6.63 -20.26
N GLY A 217 -6.19 -5.35 -20.18
CA GLY A 217 -7.57 -5.00 -20.44
C GLY A 217 -7.94 -3.54 -20.20
N VAL A 218 -9.24 -3.28 -20.09
CA VAL A 218 -9.83 -1.99 -19.73
C VAL A 218 -10.45 -2.13 -18.34
N HIS A 219 -9.59 -2.35 -17.36
CA HIS A 219 -9.96 -2.61 -15.98
C HIS A 219 -8.76 -2.34 -15.06
N ASN A 220 -9.00 -2.37 -13.76
CA ASN A 220 -7.95 -2.34 -12.74
C ASN A 220 -8.14 -3.53 -11.80
N TYR A 221 -7.08 -4.30 -11.60
CA TYR A 221 -6.99 -5.21 -10.47
C TYR A 221 -6.56 -4.43 -9.24
N THR A 222 -7.31 -4.54 -8.15
CA THR A 222 -7.04 -3.80 -6.90
C THR A 222 -6.43 -4.67 -5.80
N SER A 223 -6.45 -6.00 -5.98
CA SER A 223 -5.74 -6.95 -5.12
C SER A 223 -5.53 -8.27 -5.84
N VAL A 224 -4.51 -9.01 -5.42
CA VAL A 224 -4.22 -10.36 -5.89
C VAL A 224 -3.85 -11.26 -4.73
N ILE A 225 -4.40 -12.48 -4.71
CA ILE A 225 -4.12 -13.51 -3.71
C ILE A 225 -3.82 -14.82 -4.45
N PRO A 226 -2.61 -15.35 -4.39
CA PRO A 226 -2.27 -16.63 -4.99
C PRO A 226 -2.93 -17.80 -4.24
N THR A 227 -3.53 -18.73 -5.00
CA THR A 227 -4.22 -19.93 -4.48
C THR A 227 -3.76 -21.17 -5.23
N GLY A 228 -2.49 -21.50 -5.12
CA GLY A 228 -1.86 -22.58 -5.86
C GLY A 228 -1.69 -22.22 -7.35
N LYS A 229 -2.41 -22.89 -8.26
CA LYS A 229 -2.29 -22.67 -9.70
C LYS A 229 -3.11 -21.49 -10.24
N MET A 230 -4.03 -20.97 -9.44
CA MET A 230 -4.92 -19.88 -9.81
C MET A 230 -4.70 -18.70 -8.88
N LEU A 231 -5.20 -17.53 -9.28
CA LEU A 231 -5.21 -16.33 -8.46
C LEU A 231 -6.67 -15.96 -8.14
N LEU A 232 -6.92 -15.47 -6.94
CA LEU A 232 -8.10 -14.69 -6.62
C LEU A 232 -7.71 -13.21 -6.69
N ALA A 233 -8.55 -12.41 -7.32
CA ALA A 233 -8.30 -10.98 -7.47
C ALA A 233 -9.59 -10.19 -7.31
N THR A 234 -9.49 -8.94 -6.84
CA THR A 234 -10.57 -7.97 -6.98
C THR A 234 -10.31 -7.13 -8.21
N LYS A 235 -11.35 -6.90 -9.00
CA LYS A 235 -11.27 -6.16 -10.25
C LYS A 235 -12.39 -5.14 -10.34
N VAL A 236 -12.05 -3.93 -10.79
CA VAL A 236 -12.98 -2.83 -11.07
C VAL A 236 -12.83 -2.36 -12.51
N SER A 237 -13.81 -1.62 -13.02
CA SER A 237 -13.68 -0.87 -14.25
C SER A 237 -14.47 0.43 -14.15
N MET A 238 -14.36 1.32 -15.14
CA MET A 238 -15.16 2.55 -15.21
C MET A 238 -16.68 2.28 -15.31
N SER A 239 -17.07 1.04 -15.63
CA SER A 239 -18.48 0.64 -15.79
C SER A 239 -18.95 -0.38 -14.75
N LYS A 240 -18.06 -0.82 -13.84
CA LYS A 240 -18.38 -1.88 -12.90
C LYS A 240 -17.59 -1.72 -11.59
N PRO A 241 -18.29 -1.65 -10.44
CA PRO A 241 -17.66 -1.69 -9.12
C PRO A 241 -16.91 -3.00 -8.87
N ALA A 242 -16.15 -3.05 -7.78
CA ALA A 242 -15.33 -4.20 -7.43
C ALA A 242 -16.13 -5.48 -7.26
N GLU A 243 -15.66 -6.54 -7.92
CA GLU A 243 -16.11 -7.92 -7.76
C GLU A 243 -14.90 -8.86 -7.66
N ILE A 244 -15.12 -10.05 -7.14
CA ILE A 244 -14.08 -11.07 -6.99
C ILE A 244 -14.00 -11.91 -8.27
N TYR A 245 -12.78 -12.14 -8.73
CA TYR A 245 -12.47 -12.94 -9.91
C TYR A 245 -11.47 -14.05 -9.58
N LYS A 246 -11.62 -15.17 -10.26
CA LYS A 246 -10.58 -16.19 -10.38
C LYS A 246 -9.81 -15.92 -11.67
N VAL A 247 -8.50 -15.80 -11.59
CA VAL A 247 -7.62 -15.49 -12.72
C VAL A 247 -6.70 -16.68 -12.99
N ASP A 248 -6.62 -17.09 -14.25
CA ASP A 248 -5.63 -18.05 -14.72
C ASP A 248 -4.38 -17.30 -15.18
N PRO A 249 -3.26 -17.35 -14.44
CA PRO A 249 -2.07 -16.60 -14.81
C PRO A 249 -1.36 -17.08 -16.07
N ALA A 250 -1.63 -18.33 -16.51
CA ALA A 250 -1.04 -18.86 -17.73
C ALA A 250 -1.69 -18.28 -18.99
N THR A 251 -2.95 -17.90 -18.92
CA THR A 251 -3.72 -17.40 -20.08
C THR A 251 -4.17 -15.95 -19.94
N GLY A 252 -4.08 -15.38 -18.74
CA GLY A 252 -4.63 -14.06 -18.40
C GLY A 252 -6.16 -13.99 -18.35
N LYS A 253 -6.85 -15.14 -18.53
CA LYS A 253 -8.32 -15.18 -18.49
C LYS A 253 -8.83 -15.15 -17.07
N ASP A 254 -9.92 -14.42 -16.89
CA ASP A 254 -10.59 -14.36 -15.60
C ASP A 254 -12.05 -14.84 -15.68
N GLU A 255 -12.56 -15.26 -14.54
CA GLU A 255 -13.94 -15.70 -14.31
C GLU A 255 -14.46 -14.99 -13.06
N GLU A 256 -15.59 -14.30 -13.19
CA GLU A 256 -16.24 -13.61 -12.09
C GLU A 256 -16.85 -14.61 -11.10
N LEU A 257 -16.59 -14.41 -9.82
CA LEU A 257 -17.07 -15.28 -8.74
C LEU A 257 -18.11 -14.61 -7.84
N SER A 258 -18.14 -13.27 -7.78
CA SER A 258 -19.14 -12.53 -7.00
C SER A 258 -19.99 -11.64 -7.91
N PHE A 259 -21.21 -11.36 -7.48
CA PHE A 259 -22.21 -10.65 -8.27
C PHE A 259 -23.01 -9.67 -7.40
N VAL A 260 -22.33 -9.05 -6.44
CA VAL A 260 -23.00 -8.18 -5.45
C VAL A 260 -23.68 -6.99 -6.10
N ASN A 261 -23.08 -6.43 -7.15
CA ASN A 261 -23.59 -5.25 -7.86
C ASN A 261 -24.55 -5.58 -9.00
N LYS A 262 -24.70 -6.86 -9.36
CA LYS A 262 -25.53 -7.29 -10.49
C LYS A 262 -26.99 -6.79 -10.45
N PRO A 263 -27.71 -6.82 -9.31
CA PRO A 263 -29.10 -6.36 -9.27
C PRO A 263 -29.28 -4.89 -9.65
N ILE A 264 -28.25 -4.06 -9.45
CA ILE A 264 -28.26 -2.64 -9.85
C ILE A 264 -27.82 -2.50 -11.30
N LEU A 265 -26.70 -3.15 -11.67
CA LEU A 265 -26.09 -3.02 -12.98
C LEU A 265 -27.00 -3.55 -14.11
N ASP A 266 -27.80 -4.60 -13.86
CA ASP A 266 -28.76 -5.13 -14.82
C ASP A 266 -29.87 -4.13 -15.19
N GLN A 267 -30.07 -3.08 -14.42
CA GLN A 267 -31.04 -2.02 -14.68
C GLN A 267 -30.44 -0.82 -15.41
N LEU A 268 -29.12 -0.81 -15.64
CA LEU A 268 -28.37 0.30 -16.23
C LEU A 268 -27.88 -0.06 -17.62
N THR A 269 -27.89 0.91 -18.52
CA THR A 269 -27.19 0.82 -19.79
C THR A 269 -25.93 1.65 -19.70
N MET A 270 -24.79 0.98 -19.63
CA MET A 270 -23.49 1.64 -19.56
C MET A 270 -22.99 2.01 -20.96
N GLY A 271 -22.25 3.12 -21.02
CA GLY A 271 -21.57 3.54 -22.24
C GLY A 271 -20.29 2.75 -22.51
N LYS A 272 -19.84 2.71 -23.75
CA LYS A 272 -18.53 2.14 -24.13
C LYS A 272 -17.40 3.00 -23.54
N VAL A 273 -16.39 2.36 -23.00
CA VAL A 273 -15.13 2.99 -22.60
C VAL A 273 -14.06 2.61 -23.63
N GLU A 274 -13.30 3.57 -24.08
CA GLU A 274 -12.27 3.38 -25.10
C GLU A 274 -10.99 4.15 -24.77
N LYS A 275 -9.87 3.47 -24.89
CA LYS A 275 -8.51 4.03 -24.75
C LYS A 275 -8.13 4.73 -26.06
N ARG A 276 -7.65 5.97 -25.98
CA ARG A 276 -7.14 6.72 -27.14
C ARG A 276 -5.80 7.35 -26.85
N TRP A 277 -4.93 7.28 -27.84
CA TRP A 277 -3.66 8.00 -27.84
C TRP A 277 -3.79 9.24 -28.72
N ILE A 278 -3.49 10.39 -28.18
CA ILE A 278 -3.47 11.67 -28.91
C ILE A 278 -2.13 12.34 -28.78
N LYS A 279 -1.74 13.12 -29.79
CA LYS A 279 -0.50 13.91 -29.73
C LYS A 279 -0.73 15.21 -28.97
N THR A 280 0.16 15.51 -28.04
CA THR A 280 0.25 16.80 -27.35
C THR A 280 0.89 17.85 -28.24
N THR A 281 0.88 19.12 -27.82
CA THR A 281 1.50 20.25 -28.57
C THR A 281 3.01 20.09 -28.71
N ASP A 282 3.67 19.38 -27.80
CA ASP A 282 5.10 19.01 -27.86
C ASP A 282 5.35 17.63 -28.50
N ASN A 283 4.35 17.10 -29.24
CA ASN A 283 4.41 15.86 -30.00
C ASN A 283 4.63 14.58 -29.18
N LYS A 284 4.33 14.58 -27.90
CA LYS A 284 4.32 13.37 -27.07
C LYS A 284 3.00 12.64 -27.18
N ASP A 285 3.02 11.35 -26.88
CA ASP A 285 1.80 10.55 -26.81
C ASP A 285 1.12 10.73 -25.43
N MET A 286 -0.14 11.13 -25.44
CA MET A 286 -0.97 11.25 -24.25
C MET A 286 -2.12 10.25 -24.32
N LEU A 287 -2.26 9.44 -23.27
CA LEU A 287 -3.38 8.53 -23.12
C LEU A 287 -4.62 9.29 -22.62
N VAL A 288 -5.76 9.03 -23.28
CA VAL A 288 -7.05 9.60 -22.91
C VAL A 288 -8.10 8.48 -22.89
N TRP A 289 -8.91 8.49 -21.86
CA TRP A 289 -10.11 7.64 -21.79
C TRP A 289 -11.30 8.37 -22.37
N MET A 290 -11.99 7.73 -23.33
CA MET A 290 -13.26 8.20 -23.91
C MET A 290 -14.40 7.37 -23.35
N ILE A 291 -15.31 8.01 -22.62
CA ILE A 291 -16.54 7.38 -22.13
C ILE A 291 -17.68 7.90 -22.99
N TYR A 292 -18.27 7.03 -23.80
CA TYR A 292 -19.39 7.35 -24.67
C TYR A 292 -20.71 7.32 -23.90
N PRO A 293 -21.71 8.14 -24.28
CA PRO A 293 -23.04 7.98 -23.72
C PRO A 293 -23.65 6.63 -24.09
N PRO A 294 -24.61 6.12 -23.30
CA PRO A 294 -25.43 4.98 -23.71
C PRO A 294 -26.04 5.20 -25.08
N HIS A 295 -26.14 4.14 -25.90
CA HIS A 295 -26.70 4.19 -27.26
C HIS A 295 -26.01 5.22 -28.18
N PHE A 296 -24.70 5.38 -28.04
CA PHE A 296 -23.89 6.31 -28.84
C PHE A 296 -24.06 6.05 -30.35
N ASP A 297 -24.42 7.10 -31.11
CA ASP A 297 -24.48 7.10 -32.55
C ASP A 297 -23.33 7.97 -33.12
N PRO A 298 -22.37 7.41 -33.86
CA PRO A 298 -21.24 8.14 -34.40
C PRO A 298 -21.62 9.23 -35.43
N ASN A 299 -22.84 9.19 -35.96
CA ASN A 299 -23.36 10.19 -36.91
C ASN A 299 -23.97 11.40 -36.21
N ARG A 300 -24.06 11.41 -34.89
CA ARG A 300 -24.61 12.52 -34.11
C ARG A 300 -23.54 13.23 -33.37
N LYS A 301 -23.75 14.52 -33.12
CA LYS A 301 -22.88 15.33 -32.23
C LYS A 301 -23.44 15.29 -30.82
N TYR A 302 -22.55 15.18 -29.87
CA TYR A 302 -22.85 15.16 -28.44
C TYR A 302 -22.06 16.26 -27.72
N PRO A 303 -22.59 16.86 -26.66
CA PRO A 303 -21.77 17.68 -25.76
C PRO A 303 -20.69 16.79 -25.12
N ALA A 304 -19.50 17.37 -24.91
CA ALA A 304 -18.41 16.66 -24.25
C ALA A 304 -18.03 17.39 -22.97
N ILE A 305 -17.68 16.60 -21.95
CA ILE A 305 -17.09 17.06 -20.69
C ILE A 305 -15.64 16.58 -20.68
N LEU A 306 -14.71 17.50 -20.51
CA LEU A 306 -13.33 17.15 -20.23
C LEU A 306 -13.17 17.08 -18.72
N TYR A 307 -12.76 15.92 -18.23
CA TYR A 307 -12.37 15.70 -16.85
C TYR A 307 -10.85 15.59 -16.81
N CYS A 308 -10.24 16.52 -16.09
CA CYS A 308 -8.81 16.49 -15.81
C CYS A 308 -8.66 16.18 -14.31
N GLU A 309 -8.16 15.01 -14.02
CA GLU A 309 -7.77 14.66 -12.66
C GLU A 309 -6.27 14.86 -12.53
N GLY A 310 -5.89 15.42 -11.43
CA GLY A 310 -4.50 15.57 -11.09
C GLY A 310 -4.38 15.68 -9.59
N GLY A 311 -3.33 15.11 -9.09
CA GLY A 311 -2.75 15.44 -7.81
C GLY A 311 -1.49 16.23 -8.11
N PRO A 312 -0.89 16.95 -7.13
CA PRO A 312 0.36 17.69 -7.36
C PRO A 312 1.56 16.76 -7.50
N GLN A 313 1.36 15.46 -7.33
CA GLN A 313 2.42 14.46 -7.31
C GLN A 313 2.14 13.33 -8.30
#